data_79b14e6181a5e86f0ebf66cee1ef8497
#
_entry.id   79b14e6181a5e86f0ebf66cee1ef8497
#
_cell.length_a   1.000
_cell.length_b   1.000
_cell.length_c   1.000
_cell.angle_alpha   90.00
_cell.angle_beta   90.00
_cell.angle_gamma   90.00
#
_symmetry.space_group_name_H-M   'P 1'
#
loop_
_entity.id
_entity.type
_entity.pdbx_description
1 polymer ?
#
loop_
_entity_poly.entity_id
_entity_poly.type
_entity_poly.pdbx_seq_one_letter_code
_entity_poly.pdbx_strand_id
1 'polypeptide(L)'
;MLRLAILDDIEEIYKLNTELFIVLNSLREDIYNPIAFPKIFIKSMIESLNSDYIIVEDDDKIVGYALIEERVSPYNDYEGFVEDHYAFIYELVVLPEYRNKGYGKVLIDEATKWAKERKLESIELNVLNNNYSARAFYDRVGFEEYQIKLRRKI
;
A
#
# COMPACT_ATOMS: atom_id res chain seq x y z
N MET A 1 15.37 -0.74 -10.45
CA MET A 1 15.03 -2.19 -10.62
C MET A 1 13.81 -2.52 -9.76
N LEU A 2 12.96 -3.50 -10.20
CA LEU A 2 11.82 -4.00 -9.39
C LEU A 2 12.13 -5.39 -8.87
N ARG A 3 11.77 -5.67 -7.61
CA ARG A 3 11.87 -7.00 -7.00
C ARG A 3 10.97 -7.11 -5.77
N LEU A 4 10.75 -8.33 -5.29
CA LEU A 4 10.15 -8.56 -3.98
C LEU A 4 11.20 -8.34 -2.88
N ALA A 5 10.73 -7.94 -1.70
CA ALA A 5 11.58 -7.76 -0.54
C ALA A 5 12.08 -9.10 0.02
N ILE A 6 13.25 -9.05 0.61
CA ILE A 6 13.83 -10.12 1.42
C ILE A 6 14.04 -9.62 2.86
N LEU A 7 14.37 -10.51 3.79
CA LEU A 7 14.54 -10.15 5.21
C LEU A 7 15.62 -9.09 5.45
N ASP A 8 16.63 -9.02 4.61
CA ASP A 8 17.70 -8.03 4.70
C ASP A 8 17.21 -6.60 4.39
N ASP A 9 16.04 -6.45 3.76
CA ASP A 9 15.47 -5.15 3.43
C ASP A 9 14.70 -4.50 4.60
N ILE A 10 14.47 -5.22 5.70
CA ILE A 10 13.64 -4.75 6.82
C ILE A 10 14.05 -3.37 7.33
N GLU A 11 15.35 -3.10 7.45
CA GLU A 11 15.83 -1.81 7.94
C GLU A 11 15.49 -0.65 7.00
N GLU A 12 15.64 -0.85 5.71
CA GLU A 12 15.33 0.18 4.71
C GLU A 12 13.81 0.36 4.57
N ILE A 13 13.03 -0.71 4.57
CA ILE A 13 11.57 -0.64 4.59
C ILE A 13 11.09 0.12 5.84
N TYR A 14 11.66 -0.15 7.01
CA TYR A 14 11.31 0.54 8.25
C TYR A 14 11.56 2.06 8.16
N LYS A 15 12.67 2.48 7.55
CA LYS A 15 12.95 3.91 7.32
C LYS A 15 11.92 4.56 6.40
N LEU A 16 11.59 3.93 5.27
CA LEU A 16 10.57 4.42 4.34
C LEU A 16 9.18 4.45 5.00
N ASN A 17 8.86 3.46 5.81
CA ASN A 17 7.62 3.40 6.57
C ASN A 17 7.51 4.55 7.58
N THR A 18 8.62 4.91 8.22
CA THR A 18 8.68 6.08 9.11
C THR A 18 8.33 7.37 8.38
N GLU A 19 8.89 7.58 7.19
CA GLU A 19 8.55 8.74 6.34
C GLU A 19 7.05 8.78 5.99
N LEU A 20 6.46 7.64 5.66
CA LEU A 20 5.02 7.55 5.40
C LEU A 20 4.21 7.99 6.63
N PHE A 21 4.52 7.46 7.82
CA PHE A 21 3.76 7.79 9.04
C PHE A 21 3.94 9.24 9.49
N ILE A 22 5.08 9.88 9.23
CA ILE A 22 5.26 11.32 9.42
C ILE A 22 4.27 12.10 8.53
N VAL A 23 4.12 11.73 7.27
CA VAL A 23 3.17 12.36 6.35
C VAL A 23 1.73 12.12 6.80
N LEU A 24 1.36 10.89 7.15
CA LEU A 24 0.01 10.55 7.61
C LEU A 24 -0.35 11.28 8.90
N ASN A 25 0.59 11.40 9.86
CA ASN A 25 0.40 12.19 11.07
C ASN A 25 0.17 13.67 10.76
N SER A 26 0.93 14.26 9.83
CA SER A 26 0.74 15.66 9.43
C SER A 26 -0.63 15.94 8.82
N LEU A 27 -1.26 14.92 8.19
CA LEU A 27 -2.60 15.01 7.63
C LEU A 27 -3.71 14.77 8.66
N ARG A 28 -3.49 13.81 9.56
CA ARG A 28 -4.48 13.36 10.54
C ARG A 28 -3.82 12.89 11.84
N GLU A 29 -3.39 13.83 12.67
CA GLU A 29 -2.80 13.59 14.01
C GLU A 29 -3.77 12.89 14.98
N ASP A 30 -5.08 12.99 14.74
CA ASP A 30 -6.11 12.29 15.50
C ASP A 30 -6.26 10.80 15.14
N ILE A 31 -5.55 10.31 14.12
CA ILE A 31 -5.59 8.93 13.65
C ILE A 31 -4.19 8.27 13.70
N TYR A 32 -3.16 9.00 13.30
CA TYR A 32 -1.82 8.47 13.12
C TYR A 32 -0.82 9.09 14.08
N ASN A 33 0.05 8.27 14.65
CA ASN A 33 1.29 8.70 15.26
C ASN A 33 2.43 8.64 14.23
N PRO A 34 3.47 9.49 14.34
CA PRO A 34 4.61 9.46 13.41
C PRO A 34 5.59 8.30 13.76
N ILE A 35 5.05 7.10 13.89
CA ILE A 35 5.77 5.89 14.32
C ILE A 35 5.50 4.80 13.28
N ALA A 36 6.55 4.27 12.69
CA ALA A 36 6.49 3.15 11.76
C ALA A 36 5.91 1.87 12.39
N PHE A 37 5.45 0.95 11.56
CA PHE A 37 5.12 -0.39 12.02
C PHE A 37 6.35 -1.08 12.65
N PRO A 38 6.14 -1.91 13.68
CA PRO A 38 7.23 -2.67 14.26
C PRO A 38 7.92 -3.56 13.20
N LYS A 39 9.24 -3.71 13.28
CA LYS A 39 10.00 -4.57 12.36
C LYS A 39 9.50 -6.01 12.32
N ILE A 40 8.94 -6.51 13.43
CA ILE A 40 8.31 -7.84 13.47
C ILE A 40 7.08 -7.93 12.55
N PHE A 41 6.32 -6.84 12.39
CA PHE A 41 5.22 -6.79 11.42
C PHE A 41 5.76 -6.83 9.99
N ILE A 42 6.79 -6.02 9.67
CA ILE A 42 7.43 -6.02 8.34
C ILE A 42 7.93 -7.43 8.01
N LYS A 43 8.62 -8.07 8.96
CA LYS A 43 9.08 -9.45 8.82
C LYS A 43 7.92 -10.40 8.52
N SER A 44 6.84 -10.33 9.29
CA SER A 44 5.68 -11.23 9.11
C SER A 44 5.03 -11.08 7.74
N MET A 45 5.00 -9.87 7.17
CA MET A 45 4.46 -9.63 5.85
C MET A 45 5.39 -10.13 4.73
N ILE A 46 6.71 -10.08 4.93
CA ILE A 46 7.69 -10.65 3.98
C ILE A 46 7.63 -12.18 3.98
N GLU A 47 7.41 -12.81 5.13
CA GLU A 47 7.34 -14.27 5.28
C GLU A 47 5.95 -14.85 4.97
N SER A 48 4.94 -14.01 4.76
CA SER A 48 3.57 -14.44 4.45
C SER A 48 3.46 -15.00 3.03
N LEU A 49 2.61 -16.01 2.85
CA LEU A 49 2.28 -16.52 1.50
C LEU A 49 1.28 -15.62 0.76
N ASN A 50 0.58 -14.77 1.49
CA ASN A 50 -0.52 -13.96 0.96
C ASN A 50 -0.15 -12.48 0.82
N SER A 51 1.07 -12.09 1.16
CA SER A 51 1.51 -10.69 1.05
C SER A 51 2.95 -10.58 0.57
N ASP A 52 3.26 -9.43 -0.03
CA ASP A 52 4.60 -9.09 -0.49
C ASP A 52 4.86 -7.59 -0.35
N TYR A 53 6.10 -7.23 -0.10
CA TYR A 53 6.62 -5.90 -0.37
C TYR A 53 7.23 -5.88 -1.77
N ILE A 54 6.63 -5.15 -2.68
CA ILE A 54 7.18 -4.87 -4.01
C ILE A 54 8.10 -3.65 -3.88
N ILE A 55 9.39 -3.82 -4.13
CA ILE A 55 10.40 -2.78 -3.97
C ILE A 55 10.78 -2.21 -5.34
N VAL A 56 10.97 -0.89 -5.40
CA VAL A 56 11.64 -0.21 -6.51
C VAL A 56 12.96 0.38 -6.06
N GLU A 57 14.01 0.10 -6.83
CA GLU A 57 15.37 0.58 -6.60
C GLU A 57 15.83 1.50 -7.73
N ASP A 58 16.63 2.48 -7.36
CA ASP A 58 17.38 3.39 -8.23
C ASP A 58 18.82 3.48 -7.71
N ASP A 59 19.81 3.20 -8.56
CA ASP A 59 21.24 3.14 -8.20
C ASP A 59 21.50 2.32 -6.92
N ASP A 60 20.99 1.08 -6.87
CA ASP A 60 21.10 0.14 -5.75
C ASP A 60 20.51 0.65 -4.41
N LYS A 61 19.74 1.73 -4.43
CA LYS A 61 19.03 2.27 -3.28
C LYS A 61 17.55 1.97 -3.40
N ILE A 62 16.92 1.47 -2.33
CA ILE A 62 15.46 1.35 -2.25
C ILE A 62 14.87 2.76 -2.17
N VAL A 63 14.10 3.15 -3.19
CA VAL A 63 13.50 4.49 -3.30
C VAL A 63 12.00 4.49 -3.09
N GLY A 64 11.39 3.31 -3.05
CA GLY A 64 9.97 3.15 -2.78
C GLY A 64 9.57 1.69 -2.67
N TYR A 65 8.36 1.47 -2.15
CA TYR A 65 7.73 0.15 -2.10
C TYR A 65 6.20 0.24 -2.14
N ALA A 66 5.57 -0.89 -2.48
CA ALA A 66 4.16 -1.15 -2.21
C ALA A 66 4.03 -2.40 -1.33
N LEU A 67 3.28 -2.33 -0.23
CA LEU A 67 2.87 -3.50 0.55
C LEU A 67 1.50 -3.94 0.05
N ILE A 68 1.42 -5.16 -0.47
CA ILE A 68 0.21 -5.75 -1.04
C ILE A 68 -0.12 -7.07 -0.35
N GLU A 69 -1.40 -7.34 -0.17
CA GLU A 69 -1.92 -8.58 0.43
C GLU A 69 -3.14 -9.07 -0.34
N GLU A 70 -3.24 -10.38 -0.48
CA GLU A 70 -4.45 -11.07 -0.95
C GLU A 70 -5.48 -11.13 0.18
N ARG A 71 -6.72 -10.72 -0.08
CA ARG A 71 -7.82 -10.69 0.88
C ARG A 71 -9.06 -11.35 0.34
N VAL A 72 -9.83 -11.92 1.24
CA VAL A 72 -11.17 -12.43 1.02
C VAL A 72 -12.16 -11.54 1.75
N SER A 73 -13.25 -11.17 1.10
CA SER A 73 -14.29 -10.38 1.75
C SER A 73 -14.84 -11.12 2.99
N PRO A 74 -14.97 -10.44 4.14
CA PRO A 74 -15.54 -11.05 5.33
C PRO A 74 -17.03 -11.39 5.19
N TYR A 75 -17.65 -11.01 4.07
CA TYR A 75 -19.07 -11.22 3.79
C TYR A 75 -19.34 -12.35 2.80
N ASN A 76 -18.31 -13.07 2.32
CA ASN A 76 -18.46 -14.14 1.33
C ASN A 76 -19.37 -15.29 1.81
N ASP A 77 -19.51 -15.50 3.11
CA ASP A 77 -20.39 -16.53 3.67
C ASP A 77 -21.87 -16.10 3.76
N TYR A 78 -22.21 -14.89 3.34
CA TYR A 78 -23.57 -14.35 3.42
C TYR A 78 -24.20 -14.23 2.02
N GLU A 79 -25.33 -14.87 1.80
CA GLU A 79 -26.03 -14.91 0.51
C GLU A 79 -26.39 -13.52 -0.09
N GLY A 80 -26.45 -12.49 0.76
CA GLY A 80 -26.71 -11.10 0.34
C GLY A 80 -25.52 -10.38 -0.28
N PHE A 81 -24.34 -11.01 -0.32
CA PHE A 81 -23.12 -10.42 -0.84
C PHE A 81 -22.58 -11.25 -2.01
N VAL A 82 -21.95 -10.58 -2.96
CA VAL A 82 -21.18 -11.24 -4.01
C VAL A 82 -19.85 -11.68 -3.40
N GLU A 83 -19.45 -12.92 -3.69
CA GLU A 83 -18.11 -13.40 -3.33
C GLU A 83 -17.04 -12.46 -3.91
N ASP A 84 -16.11 -12.03 -3.09
CA ASP A 84 -15.05 -11.11 -3.47
C ASP A 84 -13.70 -11.57 -2.91
N HIS A 85 -12.72 -11.64 -3.82
CA HIS A 85 -11.35 -12.06 -3.55
C HIS A 85 -10.42 -11.08 -4.27
N TYR A 86 -9.76 -10.22 -3.52
CA TYR A 86 -9.11 -9.04 -4.04
C TYR A 86 -7.70 -8.82 -3.46
N ALA A 87 -6.91 -8.01 -4.14
CA ALA A 87 -5.66 -7.51 -3.60
C ALA A 87 -5.90 -6.20 -2.83
N PHE A 88 -5.21 -6.02 -1.71
CA PHE A 88 -5.27 -4.79 -0.94
C PHE A 88 -3.88 -4.18 -0.79
N ILE A 89 -3.71 -2.94 -1.24
CA ILE A 89 -2.49 -2.18 -1.01
C ILE A 89 -2.61 -1.45 0.32
N TYR A 90 -1.82 -1.89 1.30
CA TYR A 90 -1.73 -1.25 2.62
C TYR A 90 -0.98 0.07 2.57
N GLU A 91 0.12 0.07 1.82
CA GLU A 91 1.07 1.17 1.76
C GLU A 91 1.63 1.32 0.36
N LEU A 92 1.78 2.54 -0.08
CA LEU A 92 2.52 2.92 -1.26
C LEU A 92 3.42 4.08 -0.88
N VAL A 93 4.72 3.87 -0.91
CA VAL A 93 5.72 4.84 -0.46
C VAL A 93 6.72 5.08 -1.57
N VAL A 94 6.98 6.35 -1.84
CA VAL A 94 8.12 6.81 -2.67
C VAL A 94 8.79 7.95 -1.93
N LEU A 95 10.11 7.86 -1.74
CA LEU A 95 10.89 8.91 -1.10
C LEU A 95 10.66 10.27 -1.76
N PRO A 96 10.59 11.37 -0.99
CA PRO A 96 10.24 12.70 -1.50
C PRO A 96 11.06 13.12 -2.74
N GLU A 97 12.38 12.92 -2.73
CA GLU A 97 13.29 13.27 -3.80
C GLU A 97 13.16 12.43 -5.07
N TYR A 98 12.40 11.31 -4.97
CA TYR A 98 12.11 10.40 -6.09
C TYR A 98 10.67 10.49 -6.59
N ARG A 99 9.85 11.35 -5.99
CA ARG A 99 8.47 11.57 -6.44
C ARG A 99 8.42 12.27 -7.80
N ASN A 100 7.29 12.12 -8.48
CA ASN A 100 7.04 12.68 -9.82
C ASN A 100 8.00 12.18 -10.93
N LYS A 101 8.73 11.09 -10.67
CA LYS A 101 9.62 10.42 -11.64
C LYS A 101 9.04 9.10 -12.17
N GLY A 102 7.76 8.81 -11.89
CA GLY A 102 7.06 7.62 -12.38
C GLY A 102 7.13 6.40 -11.46
N TYR A 103 7.92 6.38 -10.39
CA TYR A 103 8.09 5.21 -9.52
C TYR A 103 6.79 4.71 -8.89
N GLY A 104 5.89 5.61 -8.49
CA GLY A 104 4.59 5.22 -7.97
C GLY A 104 3.76 4.44 -8.99
N LYS A 105 3.76 4.87 -10.27
CA LYS A 105 3.07 4.16 -11.35
C LYS A 105 3.69 2.79 -11.59
N VAL A 106 5.01 2.70 -11.60
CA VAL A 106 5.73 1.43 -11.76
C VAL A 106 5.36 0.44 -10.66
N LEU A 107 5.24 0.90 -9.39
CA LEU A 107 4.79 0.07 -8.27
C LEU A 107 3.34 -0.40 -8.43
N ILE A 108 2.42 0.45 -8.89
CA ILE A 108 1.02 0.08 -9.17
C ILE A 108 0.93 -0.92 -10.34
N ASP A 109 1.71 -0.73 -11.40
CA ASP A 109 1.75 -1.66 -12.53
C ASP A 109 2.23 -3.06 -12.08
N GLU A 110 3.27 -3.14 -11.24
CA GLU A 110 3.75 -4.43 -10.70
C GLU A 110 2.77 -5.03 -9.69
N ALA A 111 2.12 -4.22 -8.84
CA ALA A 111 1.03 -4.68 -7.96
C ALA A 111 -0.14 -5.27 -8.78
N THR A 112 -0.45 -4.66 -9.92
CA THR A 112 -1.48 -5.17 -10.84
C THR A 112 -1.09 -6.52 -11.44
N LYS A 113 0.17 -6.69 -11.82
CA LYS A 113 0.69 -7.96 -12.30
C LYS A 113 0.65 -9.03 -11.19
N TRP A 114 1.10 -8.70 -9.99
CA TRP A 114 1.04 -9.56 -8.80
C TRP A 114 -0.38 -10.07 -8.52
N ALA A 115 -1.39 -9.20 -8.60
CA ALA A 115 -2.79 -9.56 -8.42
C ALA A 115 -3.31 -10.50 -9.54
N LYS A 116 -2.96 -10.21 -10.80
CA LYS A 116 -3.34 -11.03 -11.95
C LYS A 116 -2.75 -12.46 -11.89
N GLU A 117 -1.51 -12.59 -11.45
CA GLU A 117 -0.85 -13.89 -11.28
C GLU A 117 -1.57 -14.76 -10.23
N ARG A 118 -2.23 -14.12 -9.25
CA ARG A 118 -3.08 -14.74 -8.22
C ARG A 118 -4.56 -14.87 -8.62
N LYS A 119 -4.90 -14.49 -9.87
CA LYS A 119 -6.28 -14.52 -10.41
C LYS A 119 -7.26 -13.64 -9.60
N LEU A 120 -6.75 -12.58 -8.99
CA LEU A 120 -7.56 -11.58 -8.32
C LEU A 120 -8.11 -10.58 -9.35
N GLU A 121 -9.37 -10.17 -9.20
CA GLU A 121 -10.07 -9.35 -10.19
C GLU A 121 -10.00 -7.85 -9.89
N SER A 122 -9.65 -7.49 -8.65
CA SER A 122 -9.58 -6.09 -8.22
C SER A 122 -8.40 -5.82 -7.29
N ILE A 123 -8.03 -4.54 -7.22
CA ILE A 123 -7.08 -4.01 -6.23
C ILE A 123 -7.78 -2.88 -5.49
N GLU A 124 -7.73 -2.94 -4.17
CA GLU A 124 -8.28 -1.91 -3.29
C GLU A 124 -7.19 -1.24 -2.47
N LEU A 125 -7.47 -0.05 -2.04
CA LEU A 125 -6.67 0.70 -1.06
C LEU A 125 -7.53 1.70 -0.31
N ASN A 126 -7.01 2.19 0.81
CA ASN A 126 -7.60 3.31 1.52
C ASN A 126 -6.74 4.56 1.36
N VAL A 127 -7.38 5.70 1.14
CA VAL A 127 -6.71 7.00 1.10
C VAL A 127 -7.46 8.01 1.97
N LEU A 128 -6.73 8.84 2.71
CA LEU A 128 -7.35 9.93 3.47
C LEU A 128 -8.00 10.94 2.51
N ASN A 129 -9.20 11.40 2.85
CA ASN A 129 -9.95 12.35 2.03
C ASN A 129 -9.22 13.68 1.79
N ASN A 130 -8.38 14.10 2.73
CA ASN A 130 -7.54 15.31 2.65
C ASN A 130 -6.13 15.06 2.11
N ASN A 131 -5.79 13.83 1.71
CA ASN A 131 -4.55 13.54 0.99
C ASN A 131 -4.76 13.77 -0.52
N TYR A 132 -4.87 15.04 -0.89
CA TYR A 132 -5.21 15.44 -2.26
C TYR A 132 -4.19 14.97 -3.29
N SER A 133 -2.91 14.96 -2.97
CA SER A 133 -1.87 14.51 -3.90
C SER A 133 -1.95 13.01 -4.17
N ALA A 134 -2.18 12.19 -3.14
CA ALA A 134 -2.35 10.74 -3.31
C ALA A 134 -3.65 10.42 -4.07
N ARG A 135 -4.77 11.11 -3.76
CA ARG A 135 -6.04 10.93 -4.47
C ARG A 135 -5.90 11.25 -5.97
N ALA A 136 -5.27 12.39 -6.30
CA ALA A 136 -5.01 12.76 -7.69
C ALA A 136 -4.08 11.76 -8.40
N PHE A 137 -3.13 11.15 -7.68
CA PHE A 137 -2.29 10.10 -8.22
C PHE A 137 -3.10 8.83 -8.51
N TYR A 138 -3.90 8.35 -7.57
CA TYR A 138 -4.71 7.13 -7.73
C TYR A 138 -5.75 7.28 -8.85
N ASP A 139 -6.41 8.43 -8.97
CA ASP A 139 -7.30 8.75 -10.09
C ASP A 139 -6.58 8.62 -11.45
N ARG A 140 -5.38 9.19 -11.58
CA ARG A 140 -4.58 9.10 -12.82
C ARG A 140 -4.14 7.69 -13.19
N VAL A 141 -3.98 6.79 -12.21
CA VAL A 141 -3.61 5.38 -12.46
C VAL A 141 -4.80 4.43 -12.48
N GLY A 142 -6.02 4.98 -12.49
CA GLY A 142 -7.25 4.24 -12.78
C GLY A 142 -8.01 3.69 -11.58
N PHE A 143 -7.74 4.19 -10.35
CA PHE A 143 -8.58 3.87 -9.20
C PHE A 143 -9.81 4.78 -9.15
N GLU A 144 -10.93 4.20 -8.77
CA GLU A 144 -12.21 4.89 -8.58
C GLU A 144 -12.65 4.83 -7.11
N GLU A 145 -13.28 5.89 -6.62
CA GLU A 145 -13.91 5.88 -5.29
C GLU A 145 -15.17 5.02 -5.34
N TYR A 146 -15.27 4.00 -4.49
CA TYR A 146 -16.47 3.16 -4.44
C TYR A 146 -17.09 3.03 -3.05
N GLN A 147 -16.35 3.44 -1.99
CA GLN A 147 -16.86 3.44 -0.63
C GLN A 147 -16.40 4.69 0.13
N ILE A 148 -17.32 5.26 0.95
CA ILE A 148 -17.03 6.42 1.79
C ILE A 148 -17.26 6.03 3.25
N LYS A 149 -16.25 6.24 4.10
CA LYS A 149 -16.33 6.06 5.55
C LYS A 149 -16.55 7.40 6.24
N LEU A 150 -17.64 7.50 7.00
CA LEU A 150 -18.00 8.70 7.75
C LEU A 150 -17.74 8.52 9.24
N ARG A 151 -17.35 9.60 9.93
CA ARG A 151 -17.15 9.66 11.38
C ARG A 151 -17.85 10.89 11.95
N ARG A 152 -18.52 10.72 13.07
CA ARG A 152 -19.01 11.81 13.93
C ARG A 152 -18.34 11.68 15.30
N LYS A 153 -17.70 12.77 15.78
CA LYS A 153 -17.25 12.83 17.18
C LYS A 153 -18.46 13.07 18.08
N ILE A 154 -18.46 12.44 19.25
CA ILE A 154 -19.49 12.56 20.28
C ILE A 154 -18.99 13.46 21.40
#